data_b037b775b33b8a895817c074087f2ebc
#
_entry.id   b037b775b33b8a895817c074087f2ebc
#
_cell.length_a   1.000
_cell.length_b   1.000
_cell.length_c   1.000
_cell.angle_alpha   90.00
_cell.angle_beta   90.00
_cell.angle_gamma   90.00
#
_symmetry.space_group_name_H-M   'P 1'
#
loop_
_entity.id
_entity.type
_entity.pdbx_description
1 polymer ?
#
loop_
_entity_poly.entity_id
_entity_poly.type
_entity_poly.pdbx_seq_one_letter_code
_entity_poly.pdbx_strand_id
1 'polypeptide(L)'
;FSLVELVSVILLITIVVAFGRGRFIGSGDFDELIHRNTILSLSRATQQAALSRGSVTLEIEAIGSNLVLSSIVSGAVSTTRSFPTNEVAITAGSVGSGTTCGSISSTITLNFDSAGEIEAVDDDGFPICLNGESSLCISPAGFAHQGECL
;
A
#
# COMPACT_ATOMS: atom_id res chain seq x y z
N PHE A 1 22.13 36.33 32.33
CA PHE A 1 22.02 36.20 30.86
C PHE A 1 22.47 37.49 30.21
N SER A 2 23.50 37.40 29.37
CA SER A 2 24.00 38.54 28.60
C SER A 2 23.07 38.75 27.39
N LEU A 3 22.85 40.05 27.04
CA LEU A 3 22.05 40.42 25.83
C LEU A 3 22.62 39.76 24.56
N VAL A 4 23.94 39.59 24.50
CA VAL A 4 24.63 38.90 23.40
C VAL A 4 24.27 37.42 23.33
N GLU A 5 24.12 36.76 24.48
CA GLU A 5 23.73 35.33 24.53
C GLU A 5 22.31 35.11 24.02
N LEU A 6 21.36 36.00 24.38
CA LEU A 6 20.00 35.96 23.89
C LEU A 6 19.95 36.14 22.35
N VAL A 7 20.67 37.14 21.83
CA VAL A 7 20.72 37.40 20.39
C VAL A 7 21.33 36.22 19.60
N SER A 8 22.42 35.60 20.13
CA SER A 8 23.05 34.47 19.49
C SER A 8 22.12 33.24 19.44
N VAL A 9 21.34 32.98 20.51
CA VAL A 9 20.38 31.89 20.52
C VAL A 9 19.25 32.09 19.52
N ILE A 10 18.68 33.31 19.44
CA ILE A 10 17.63 33.62 18.46
C ILE A 10 18.16 33.46 17.03
N LEU A 11 19.39 33.89 16.77
CA LEU A 11 20.01 33.76 15.45
C LEU A 11 20.23 32.30 15.07
N LEU A 12 20.68 31.46 15.99
CA LEU A 12 20.80 30.01 15.77
C LEU A 12 19.45 29.34 15.50
N ILE A 13 18.42 29.68 16.27
CA ILE A 13 17.08 29.12 16.06
C ILE A 13 16.53 29.52 14.70
N THR A 14 16.68 30.78 14.28
CA THR A 14 16.20 31.24 12.96
C THR A 14 16.89 30.52 11.81
N ILE A 15 18.19 30.24 11.92
CA ILE A 15 18.94 29.46 10.94
C ILE A 15 18.40 28.02 10.89
N VAL A 16 18.25 27.36 12.03
CA VAL A 16 17.73 25.99 12.08
C VAL A 16 16.32 25.89 11.50
N VAL A 17 15.43 26.84 11.82
CA VAL A 17 14.08 26.87 11.28
C VAL A 17 14.06 27.12 9.78
N ALA A 18 14.95 28.01 9.27
CA ALA A 18 15.04 28.32 7.83
C ALA A 18 15.48 27.06 7.02
N PHE A 19 16.43 26.30 7.52
CA PHE A 19 16.89 25.07 6.87
C PHE A 19 15.97 23.86 7.15
N GLY A 20 15.25 23.84 8.26
CA GLY A 20 14.34 22.76 8.62
C GLY A 20 13.09 22.67 7.72
N ARG A 21 12.57 23.81 7.26
CA ARG A 21 11.32 23.87 6.46
C ARG A 21 11.41 23.15 5.12
N GLY A 22 12.59 23.02 4.52
CA GLY A 22 12.76 22.37 3.23
C GLY A 22 12.91 20.84 3.27
N ARG A 23 12.91 20.23 4.46
CA ARG A 23 13.12 18.79 4.64
C ARG A 23 11.92 18.04 5.26
N PHE A 24 10.83 18.72 5.51
CA PHE A 24 9.58 18.03 5.82
C PHE A 24 9.09 17.38 4.53
N ILE A 25 9.23 16.06 4.47
CA ILE A 25 8.57 15.19 3.50
C ILE A 25 7.11 15.63 3.47
N GLY A 26 6.58 15.91 2.28
CA GLY A 26 5.17 16.27 2.14
C GLY A 26 4.30 15.20 2.81
N SER A 27 3.21 15.59 3.45
CA SER A 27 2.30 14.64 4.11
C SER A 27 1.87 13.53 3.16
N GLY A 28 1.69 13.83 1.86
CA GLY A 28 1.30 12.85 0.84
C GLY A 28 2.33 11.75 0.59
N ASP A 29 3.63 12.07 0.58
CA ASP A 29 4.68 11.07 0.38
C ASP A 29 4.77 10.09 1.57
N PHE A 30 4.49 10.59 2.78
CA PHE A 30 4.49 9.78 3.98
C PHE A 30 3.27 8.85 4.03
N ASP A 31 2.10 9.33 3.63
CA ASP A 31 0.87 8.56 3.59
C ASP A 31 0.96 7.45 2.53
N GLU A 32 1.53 7.73 1.36
CA GLU A 32 1.80 6.72 0.34
C GLU A 32 2.70 5.59 0.88
N LEU A 33 3.77 5.95 1.60
CA LEU A 33 4.66 4.96 2.21
C LEU A 33 3.94 4.07 3.23
N ILE A 34 3.08 4.66 4.07
CA ILE A 34 2.27 3.93 5.05
C ILE A 34 1.31 2.98 4.34
N HIS A 35 0.57 3.46 3.35
CA HIS A 35 -0.38 2.66 2.61
C HIS A 35 0.31 1.49 1.91
N ARG A 36 1.42 1.75 1.21
CA ARG A 36 2.23 0.72 0.55
C ARG A 36 2.68 -0.37 1.52
N ASN A 37 3.27 0.02 2.65
CA ASN A 37 3.76 -0.95 3.64
C ASN A 37 2.62 -1.75 4.28
N THR A 38 1.45 -1.13 4.48
CA THR A 38 0.30 -1.82 5.06
C THR A 38 -0.31 -2.82 4.08
N ILE A 39 -0.43 -2.46 2.80
CA ILE A 39 -0.88 -3.39 1.76
C ILE A 39 0.07 -4.58 1.65
N LEU A 40 1.39 -4.33 1.61
CA LEU A 40 2.40 -5.39 1.60
C LEU A 40 2.29 -6.33 2.80
N SER A 41 2.14 -5.76 3.99
CA SER A 41 2.04 -6.56 5.21
C SER A 41 0.79 -7.43 5.24
N LEU A 42 -0.35 -6.89 4.78
CA LEU A 42 -1.60 -7.64 4.71
C LEU A 42 -1.54 -8.74 3.65
N SER A 43 -1.01 -8.45 2.46
CA SER A 43 -0.85 -9.46 1.39
C SER A 43 0.03 -10.62 1.85
N ARG A 44 1.17 -10.33 2.49
CA ARG A 44 2.05 -11.35 3.06
C ARG A 44 1.40 -12.15 4.18
N ALA A 45 0.65 -11.49 5.06
CA ALA A 45 -0.09 -12.17 6.12
C ALA A 45 -1.17 -13.09 5.55
N THR A 46 -1.86 -12.66 4.47
CA THR A 46 -2.85 -13.48 3.77
C THR A 46 -2.21 -14.70 3.14
N GLN A 47 -1.06 -14.56 2.46
CA GLN A 47 -0.30 -15.69 1.92
C GLN A 47 0.14 -16.67 3.03
N GLN A 48 0.68 -16.16 4.13
CA GLN A 48 1.06 -17.01 5.26
C GLN A 48 -0.14 -17.75 5.87
N ALA A 49 -1.30 -17.09 5.92
CA ALA A 49 -2.52 -17.73 6.37
C ALA A 49 -2.96 -18.84 5.41
N ALA A 50 -2.83 -18.65 4.09
CA ALA A 50 -3.12 -19.66 3.09
C ALA A 50 -2.22 -20.89 3.23
N LEU A 51 -0.92 -20.71 3.40
CA LEU A 51 0.04 -21.80 3.65
C LEU A 51 -0.27 -22.61 4.92
N SER A 52 -0.90 -22.00 5.92
CA SER A 52 -1.16 -22.64 7.21
C SER A 52 -2.58 -23.20 7.37
N ARG A 53 -3.55 -22.63 6.67
CA ARG A 53 -4.99 -22.91 6.87
C ARG A 53 -5.70 -23.38 5.61
N GLY A 54 -5.03 -23.43 4.48
CA GLY A 54 -5.60 -23.70 3.15
C GLY A 54 -6.02 -22.44 2.43
N SER A 55 -7.01 -22.51 1.54
CA SER A 55 -7.41 -21.36 0.72
C SER A 55 -7.85 -20.16 1.55
N VAL A 56 -7.30 -19.01 1.22
CA VAL A 56 -7.60 -17.71 1.83
C VAL A 56 -7.83 -16.69 0.72
N THR A 57 -8.77 -15.80 0.92
CA THR A 57 -9.10 -14.76 -0.05
C THR A 57 -8.66 -13.39 0.46
N LEU A 58 -8.01 -12.61 -0.40
CA LEU A 58 -7.79 -11.17 -0.22
C LEU A 58 -8.78 -10.42 -1.08
N GLU A 59 -9.68 -9.69 -0.45
CA GLU A 59 -10.61 -8.78 -1.12
C GLU A 59 -10.13 -7.35 -1.03
N ILE A 60 -10.23 -6.65 -2.16
CA ILE A 60 -9.93 -5.24 -2.30
C ILE A 60 -11.19 -4.56 -2.85
N GLU A 61 -11.80 -3.70 -2.07
CA GLU A 61 -13.07 -3.06 -2.40
C GLU A 61 -13.00 -1.55 -2.18
N ALA A 62 -13.56 -0.77 -3.11
CA ALA A 62 -13.74 0.66 -2.96
C ALA A 62 -15.11 0.94 -2.33
N ILE A 63 -15.14 1.42 -1.08
CA ILE A 63 -16.36 1.76 -0.34
C ILE A 63 -16.38 3.28 -0.08
N GLY A 64 -17.16 4.00 -0.88
CA GLY A 64 -17.21 5.47 -0.80
C GLY A 64 -15.85 6.10 -1.12
N SER A 65 -15.30 6.84 -0.17
CA SER A 65 -13.97 7.45 -0.26
C SER A 65 -12.87 6.62 0.40
N ASN A 66 -13.12 5.34 0.68
CA ASN A 66 -12.15 4.46 1.30
C ASN A 66 -11.89 3.24 0.41
N LEU A 67 -10.64 2.80 0.39
CA LEU A 67 -10.27 1.47 -0.06
C LEU A 67 -10.22 0.55 1.15
N VAL A 68 -10.93 -0.56 1.06
CA VAL A 68 -11.00 -1.58 2.11
C VAL A 68 -10.33 -2.85 1.61
N LEU A 69 -9.33 -3.31 2.34
CA LEU A 69 -8.68 -4.59 2.10
C LEU A 69 -9.08 -5.55 3.22
N SER A 70 -9.58 -6.72 2.85
CA SER A 70 -10.03 -7.74 3.80
C SER A 70 -9.39 -9.08 3.50
N SER A 71 -8.80 -9.70 4.51
CA SER A 71 -8.34 -11.09 4.44
C SER A 71 -9.43 -12.00 4.99
N ILE A 72 -9.90 -12.95 4.17
CA ILE A 72 -10.99 -13.86 4.48
C ILE A 72 -10.43 -15.28 4.57
N VAL A 73 -10.59 -15.88 5.74
CA VAL A 73 -10.14 -17.24 6.03
C VAL A 73 -11.36 -18.12 6.29
N SER A 74 -11.53 -19.18 5.53
CA SER A 74 -12.68 -20.09 5.67
C SER A 74 -14.04 -19.37 5.62
N GLY A 75 -14.18 -18.34 4.80
CA GLY A 75 -15.41 -17.57 4.65
C GLY A 75 -15.67 -16.51 5.74
N ALA A 76 -14.77 -16.36 6.71
CA ALA A 76 -14.86 -15.36 7.76
C ALA A 76 -13.76 -14.28 7.59
N VAL A 77 -14.14 -13.03 7.73
CA VAL A 77 -13.17 -11.91 7.69
C VAL A 77 -12.23 -12.04 8.90
N SER A 78 -10.95 -12.22 8.63
CA SER A 78 -9.92 -12.34 9.65
C SER A 78 -9.28 -11.01 9.99
N THR A 79 -9.00 -10.20 8.97
CA THR A 79 -8.34 -8.91 9.14
C THR A 79 -8.85 -7.94 8.09
N THR A 80 -9.14 -6.71 8.50
CA THR A 80 -9.53 -5.63 7.59
C THR A 80 -8.65 -4.42 7.82
N ARG A 81 -8.31 -3.74 6.72
CA ARG A 81 -7.64 -2.42 6.70
C ARG A 81 -8.41 -1.48 5.78
N SER A 82 -8.58 -0.26 6.22
CA SER A 82 -9.27 0.78 5.45
C SER A 82 -8.35 2.00 5.30
N PHE A 83 -8.30 2.54 4.09
CA PHE A 83 -7.49 3.69 3.73
C PHE A 83 -8.36 4.75 3.07
N PRO A 84 -8.24 6.03 3.44
CA PRO A 84 -8.89 7.10 2.70
C PRO A 84 -8.23 7.24 1.32
N THR A 85 -9.06 7.32 0.27
CA THR A 85 -8.59 7.49 -1.12
C THR A 85 -8.43 8.94 -1.54
N ASN A 86 -8.76 9.89 -0.65
CA ASN A 86 -8.65 11.33 -0.92
C ASN A 86 -7.23 11.87 -0.87
N GLU A 87 -6.31 11.17 -0.19
CA GLU A 87 -4.91 11.58 -0.03
C GLU A 87 -3.99 10.79 -0.96
N VAL A 88 -4.30 9.52 -1.20
CA VAL A 88 -3.54 8.63 -2.10
C VAL A 88 -4.54 7.88 -2.98
N ALA A 89 -4.47 8.10 -4.28
CA ALA A 89 -5.28 7.33 -5.22
C ALA A 89 -4.73 5.90 -5.31
N ILE A 90 -5.49 4.93 -4.80
CA ILE A 90 -5.13 3.51 -4.89
C ILE A 90 -5.96 2.89 -5.99
N THR A 91 -5.29 2.28 -6.95
CA THR A 91 -5.90 1.58 -8.07
C THR A 91 -5.25 0.21 -8.21
N ALA A 92 -5.94 -0.71 -8.83
CA ALA A 92 -5.39 -2.01 -9.14
C ALA A 92 -5.60 -2.30 -10.63
N GLY A 93 -4.60 -2.87 -11.26
CA GLY A 93 -4.66 -3.25 -12.65
C GLY A 93 -5.18 -4.68 -12.82
N SER A 94 -5.88 -4.94 -13.92
CA SER A 94 -6.03 -6.29 -14.43
C SER A 94 -4.82 -6.57 -15.31
N VAL A 95 -4.17 -7.68 -15.08
CA VAL A 95 -3.01 -8.11 -15.86
C VAL A 95 -3.50 -8.55 -17.23
N GLY A 96 -3.01 -7.92 -18.24
CA GLY A 96 -3.31 -8.24 -19.62
C GLY A 96 -2.93 -7.06 -20.51
N SER A 97 -1.75 -7.08 -21.10
CA SER A 97 -1.32 -6.12 -22.12
C SER A 97 -1.15 -4.67 -21.64
N GLY A 98 -0.22 -4.45 -20.75
CA GLY A 98 0.19 -3.14 -20.25
C GLY A 98 -0.36 -2.86 -18.85
N THR A 99 0.55 -2.53 -17.96
CA THR A 99 0.29 -2.09 -16.57
C THR A 99 -0.46 -0.77 -16.54
N THR A 100 -1.74 -0.79 -16.87
CA THR A 100 -2.59 0.39 -16.76
C THR A 100 -3.24 0.41 -15.40
N CYS A 101 -2.82 1.35 -14.58
CA CYS A 101 -3.47 1.66 -13.32
C CYS A 101 -4.89 2.17 -13.60
N GLY A 102 -5.88 1.31 -13.49
CA GLY A 102 -7.30 1.64 -13.67
C GLY A 102 -7.97 1.90 -12.32
N SER A 103 -9.06 2.67 -12.31
CA SER A 103 -9.87 2.83 -11.08
C SER A 103 -10.51 1.50 -10.70
N ILE A 104 -10.51 1.16 -9.41
CA ILE A 104 -11.24 0.01 -8.90
C ILE A 104 -12.72 0.32 -8.98
N SER A 105 -13.39 -0.26 -9.97
CA SER A 105 -14.84 -0.10 -10.19
C SER A 105 -15.68 -1.22 -9.56
N SER A 106 -15.03 -2.27 -9.08
CA SER A 106 -15.67 -3.45 -8.47
C SER A 106 -14.74 -4.07 -7.44
N THR A 107 -15.29 -4.93 -6.58
CA THR A 107 -14.49 -5.75 -5.67
C THR A 107 -13.53 -6.63 -6.44
N ILE A 108 -12.26 -6.58 -6.09
CA ILE A 108 -11.21 -7.44 -6.61
C ILE A 108 -10.98 -8.54 -5.59
N THR A 109 -10.99 -9.78 -6.05
CA THR A 109 -10.84 -10.96 -5.20
C THR A 109 -9.63 -11.76 -5.67
N LEU A 110 -8.62 -11.86 -4.81
CA LEU A 110 -7.43 -12.68 -5.03
C LEU A 110 -7.52 -13.93 -4.15
N ASN A 111 -7.64 -15.08 -4.77
CA ASN A 111 -7.72 -16.36 -4.06
C ASN A 111 -6.31 -16.97 -3.96
N PHE A 112 -5.85 -17.17 -2.75
CA PHE A 112 -4.62 -17.87 -2.45
C PHE A 112 -4.96 -19.34 -2.17
N ASP A 113 -4.29 -20.24 -2.85
CA ASP A 113 -4.41 -21.67 -2.61
C ASP A 113 -3.57 -22.14 -1.40
N SER A 114 -3.56 -23.45 -1.13
CA SER A 114 -2.79 -24.02 -0.03
C SER A 114 -1.27 -24.00 -0.23
N ALA A 115 -0.78 -23.74 -1.44
CA ALA A 115 0.62 -23.47 -1.75
C ALA A 115 0.97 -21.99 -1.61
N GLY A 116 -0.03 -21.13 -1.36
CA GLY A 116 0.12 -19.68 -1.29
C GLY A 116 0.19 -19.01 -2.65
N GLU A 117 -0.13 -19.72 -3.73
CA GLU A 117 -0.20 -19.20 -5.09
C GLU A 117 -1.55 -18.52 -5.33
N ILE A 118 -1.59 -17.53 -6.23
CA ILE A 118 -2.83 -16.84 -6.56
C ILE A 118 -3.48 -17.51 -7.76
N GLU A 119 -4.71 -17.97 -7.57
CA GLU A 119 -5.51 -18.49 -8.66
C GLU A 119 -5.97 -17.38 -9.61
N ALA A 120 -5.93 -17.65 -10.91
CA ALA A 120 -6.46 -16.77 -12.00
C ALA A 120 -5.76 -15.40 -12.16
N VAL A 121 -4.48 -15.30 -11.81
CA VAL A 121 -3.62 -14.18 -12.18
C VAL A 121 -2.69 -14.63 -13.30
N ASP A 122 -2.52 -13.78 -14.32
CA ASP A 122 -1.60 -14.05 -15.43
C ASP A 122 -0.14 -14.16 -14.94
N ASP A 123 0.75 -14.70 -15.78
CA ASP A 123 2.16 -14.95 -15.44
C ASP A 123 2.92 -13.71 -14.91
N ASP A 124 2.46 -12.51 -15.26
CA ASP A 124 3.08 -11.23 -14.85
C ASP A 124 2.70 -10.77 -13.44
N GLY A 125 1.68 -11.37 -12.81
CA GLY A 125 1.21 -11.01 -11.47
C GLY A 125 0.14 -9.92 -11.43
N PHE A 126 -0.17 -9.41 -10.24
CA PHE A 126 -1.23 -8.44 -9.99
C PHE A 126 -0.65 -7.10 -9.49
N PRO A 127 -0.67 -6.03 -10.32
CA PRO A 127 -0.15 -4.74 -9.94
C PRO A 127 -1.15 -3.97 -9.07
N ILE A 128 -0.62 -3.31 -8.03
CA ILE A 128 -1.34 -2.31 -7.23
C ILE A 128 -0.64 -0.98 -7.41
N CYS A 129 -1.40 0.02 -7.83
CA CYS A 129 -0.90 1.33 -8.17
C CYS A 129 -1.25 2.34 -7.07
N LEU A 130 -0.29 3.17 -6.71
CA LEU A 130 -0.48 4.31 -5.83
C LEU A 130 -0.22 5.58 -6.65
N ASN A 131 -1.15 6.54 -6.59
CA ASN A 131 -1.08 7.80 -7.34
C ASN A 131 -0.88 7.63 -8.87
N GLY A 132 -1.39 6.53 -9.42
CA GLY A 132 -1.29 6.23 -10.85
C GLY A 132 0.00 5.57 -11.30
N GLU A 133 0.93 5.29 -10.38
CA GLU A 133 2.16 4.56 -10.66
C GLU A 133 2.10 3.15 -10.03
N SER A 134 2.62 2.14 -10.75
CA SER A 134 2.74 0.78 -10.23
C SER A 134 3.75 0.78 -9.08
N SER A 135 3.27 0.65 -7.86
CA SER A 135 4.10 0.73 -6.65
C SER A 135 4.31 -0.62 -5.98
N LEU A 136 3.43 -1.57 -6.27
CA LEU A 136 3.40 -2.90 -5.66
C LEU A 136 3.01 -3.94 -6.69
N CYS A 137 3.59 -5.13 -6.58
CA CYS A 137 3.17 -6.29 -7.34
C CYS A 137 2.93 -7.49 -6.41
N ILE A 138 1.87 -8.24 -6.68
CA ILE A 138 1.64 -9.55 -6.08
C ILE A 138 1.86 -10.56 -7.20
N SER A 139 2.95 -11.31 -7.12
CA SER A 139 3.31 -12.30 -8.13
C SER A 139 2.32 -13.48 -8.14
N PRO A 140 2.25 -14.28 -9.23
CA PRO A 140 1.41 -15.49 -9.27
C PRO A 140 1.71 -16.47 -8.13
N ALA A 141 2.98 -16.55 -7.71
CA ALA A 141 3.40 -17.32 -6.54
C ALA A 141 2.96 -16.70 -5.19
N GLY A 142 2.13 -15.65 -5.21
CA GLY A 142 1.55 -15.00 -4.03
C GLY A 142 2.48 -14.04 -3.29
N PHE A 143 3.72 -13.82 -3.75
CA PHE A 143 4.65 -12.92 -3.10
C PHE A 143 4.34 -11.45 -3.42
N ALA A 144 4.07 -10.67 -2.38
CA ALA A 144 3.95 -9.22 -2.52
C ALA A 144 5.31 -8.54 -2.38
N HIS A 145 5.67 -7.71 -3.37
CA HIS A 145 6.91 -6.94 -3.38
C HIS A 145 6.66 -5.49 -3.86
N GLN A 146 7.64 -4.63 -3.63
CA GLN A 146 7.62 -3.27 -4.15
C GLN A 146 8.10 -3.26 -5.61
N GLY A 147 7.53 -2.36 -6.40
CA GLY A 147 7.87 -2.16 -7.79
C GLY A 147 6.84 -2.73 -8.74
N GLU A 148 7.22 -2.75 -10.01
CA GLU A 148 6.36 -3.23 -11.10
C GLU A 148 6.29 -4.76 -11.14
N CYS A 149 5.22 -5.28 -11.71
CA CYS A 149 5.11 -6.68 -12.08
C CYS A 149 5.98 -6.92 -13.34
N LEU A 150 6.79 -7.97 -13.30
CA LEU A 150 7.73 -8.36 -14.35
C LEU A 150 7.34 -9.70 -14.95
#